data_90fc51365ab7517b5672d21c05fae0ab
#
_entry.id   90fc51365ab7517b5672d21c05fae0ab
#
_cell.length_a   1.000
_cell.length_b   1.000
_cell.length_c   1.000
_cell.angle_alpha   90.00
_cell.angle_beta   90.00
_cell.angle_gamma   90.00
#
_symmetry.space_group_name_H-M   'P 1'
#
loop_
_entity.id
_entity.type
_entity.pdbx_description
1 polymer ?
#
loop_
_entity_poly.entity_id
_entity_poly.type
_entity_poly.pdbx_seq_one_letter_code
_entity_poly.pdbx_strand_id
1 'polypeptide(L)'
;EKPVSAHLYEYTTQLSIDSKIHFCGAENGLVPVQLLFCLKEKNAKKINSHRWFFNAFAATLKPNVCVLLDAGTVPEHKSIYSLWKAFDVNSSVAGACGEIAVDTGGPAGLGFALLNPLVAAQNFEYKISNILDKTLESVLGYISVLPGAFSAYRYIALLDDPETKRGPLASYFKGEFLHGGDADVFTSNMYLAEDRILCFELAAKAHSHWVMQYVQSARGITDVPNRVPEFVSQRRRWLNGAFYSAVYALTHSFQYVKTSHSVWRKCVLAFATLYSVLNLLVSWFGIGNFYIFFRVLTRGLEAPSFGLAHIGIANEVAHYVYIGTLIATFVLALGNRPQGSTWKYTTVVVLFGLLTLYMLVAGIACMCRLFIGDHNSHFAQMVVGLIATYGTYAVASIIALDPLHLLTSNVQYLLLTPTFVNVLNIYAFCNVHDISWGTKGDSVAPDLGKVTTTAAGMAETSLPSAQSDIDTLYDDALASLRERETVPESGAEKMSTKKLDYYKNIRTNVLLLWTL
;
A
#
# COMPACT_ATOMS: atom_id res chain seq x y z
N GLU A 1 4.95 -13.26 -26.69
CA GLU A 1 5.43 -12.01 -26.06
C GLU A 1 5.49 -10.95 -27.13
N LYS A 2 4.74 -9.86 -26.96
CA LYS A 2 4.89 -8.70 -27.84
C LYS A 2 6.17 -7.97 -27.41
N PRO A 3 7.17 -7.79 -28.28
CA PRO A 3 8.37 -7.06 -27.95
C PRO A 3 7.97 -5.60 -27.60
N VAL A 4 8.50 -5.09 -26.50
CA VAL A 4 8.39 -3.69 -26.14
C VAL A 4 9.74 -3.06 -26.45
N SER A 5 9.78 -2.17 -27.42
CA SER A 5 10.96 -1.41 -27.75
C SER A 5 11.19 -0.29 -26.74
N ALA A 6 12.44 0.02 -26.46
CA ALA A 6 12.83 1.12 -25.58
C ALA A 6 14.08 1.80 -26.12
N HIS A 7 14.14 3.11 -25.90
CA HIS A 7 15.31 3.92 -26.22
C HIS A 7 16.11 4.15 -24.95
N LEU A 8 17.41 3.94 -25.02
CA LEU A 8 18.32 4.07 -23.90
C LEU A 8 19.23 5.27 -24.10
N TYR A 9 19.19 6.19 -23.12
CA TYR A 9 20.08 7.34 -23.06
C TYR A 9 21.00 7.20 -21.86
N GLU A 10 22.27 7.45 -22.04
CA GLU A 10 23.28 7.34 -21.00
C GLU A 10 24.02 8.67 -20.81
N TYR A 11 24.19 9.04 -19.56
CA TYR A 11 24.97 10.20 -19.16
C TYR A 11 25.75 9.92 -17.87
N THR A 12 27.03 10.21 -17.85
CA THR A 12 27.84 10.06 -16.63
C THR A 12 28.22 11.44 -16.12
N THR A 13 27.98 11.72 -14.86
CA THR A 13 28.27 12.99 -14.20
C THR A 13 29.01 12.80 -12.89
N GLN A 14 29.87 13.77 -12.55
CA GLN A 14 30.45 13.93 -11.21
C GLN A 14 30.01 15.26 -10.57
N LEU A 15 29.05 15.96 -11.18
CA LEU A 15 28.53 17.22 -10.68
C LEU A 15 27.34 17.00 -9.79
N SER A 16 27.33 17.62 -8.61
CA SER A 16 26.19 17.73 -7.72
C SER A 16 25.85 19.20 -7.46
N ILE A 17 24.56 19.47 -7.29
CA ILE A 17 24.04 20.79 -6.94
C ILE A 17 23.22 20.64 -5.67
N ASP A 18 23.55 21.37 -4.64
CA ASP A 18 22.77 21.39 -3.40
C ASP A 18 21.55 22.33 -3.48
N SER A 19 20.70 22.32 -2.45
CA SER A 19 19.52 23.17 -2.38
C SER A 19 19.81 24.69 -2.32
N LYS A 20 21.08 25.08 -2.08
CA LYS A 20 21.57 26.47 -2.07
C LYS A 20 22.28 26.82 -3.38
N ILE A 21 22.16 25.97 -4.40
CA ILE A 21 22.76 26.17 -5.72
C ILE A 21 24.31 26.19 -5.66
N HIS A 22 24.93 25.48 -4.71
CA HIS A 22 26.36 25.26 -4.72
C HIS A 22 26.68 24.05 -5.60
N PHE A 23 27.63 24.25 -6.50
CA PHE A 23 28.15 23.18 -7.36
C PHE A 23 29.30 22.48 -6.66
N CYS A 24 29.21 21.16 -6.55
CA CYS A 24 30.29 20.31 -6.04
C CYS A 24 30.65 19.28 -7.13
N GLY A 25 31.90 19.02 -7.30
CA GLY A 25 32.41 18.10 -8.32
C GLY A 25 33.41 17.08 -7.76
N ALA A 26 34.24 16.55 -8.67
CA ALA A 26 35.27 15.57 -8.34
C ALA A 26 36.26 16.07 -7.27
N GLU A 27 36.50 17.37 -7.20
CA GLU A 27 37.37 18.04 -6.23
C GLU A 27 36.86 17.86 -4.77
N ASN A 28 35.58 17.61 -4.59
CA ASN A 28 34.94 17.32 -3.29
C ASN A 28 34.81 15.83 -3.03
N GLY A 29 35.49 14.96 -3.79
CA GLY A 29 35.45 13.50 -3.60
C GLY A 29 34.17 12.85 -4.11
N LEU A 30 33.35 13.53 -4.93
CA LEU A 30 32.19 12.92 -5.56
C LEU A 30 32.62 11.84 -6.55
N VAL A 31 32.02 10.66 -6.40
CA VAL A 31 32.19 9.55 -7.35
C VAL A 31 31.38 9.78 -8.62
N PRO A 32 31.79 9.25 -9.78
CA PRO A 32 30.99 9.29 -10.99
C PRO A 32 29.62 8.60 -10.77
N VAL A 33 28.56 9.28 -11.22
CA VAL A 33 27.20 8.73 -11.21
C VAL A 33 26.77 8.52 -12.66
N GLN A 34 26.46 7.27 -13.00
CA GLN A 34 25.93 6.90 -14.30
C GLN A 34 24.41 7.00 -14.26
N LEU A 35 23.84 7.80 -15.15
CA LEU A 35 22.41 7.96 -15.34
C LEU A 35 22.00 7.22 -16.62
N LEU A 36 21.08 6.25 -16.47
CA LEU A 36 20.53 5.49 -17.58
C LEU A 36 19.03 5.83 -17.66
N PHE A 37 18.63 6.56 -18.69
CA PHE A 37 17.24 6.86 -18.96
C PHE A 37 16.69 5.87 -20.00
N CYS A 38 15.73 5.03 -19.58
CA CYS A 38 15.09 4.04 -20.43
C CYS A 38 13.68 4.51 -20.80
N LEU A 39 13.52 5.04 -22.00
CA LEU A 39 12.24 5.47 -22.56
C LEU A 39 11.57 4.31 -23.30
N LYS A 40 10.50 3.78 -22.76
CA LYS A 40 9.70 2.72 -23.41
C LYS A 40 8.67 3.32 -24.35
N GLU A 41 8.54 2.74 -25.54
CA GLU A 41 7.53 3.17 -26.54
C GLU A 41 6.09 2.93 -26.08
N LYS A 42 5.87 1.93 -25.24
CA LYS A 42 4.55 1.59 -24.68
C LYS A 42 4.62 1.55 -23.16
N ASN A 43 3.66 2.19 -22.51
CA ASN A 43 3.49 2.07 -21.06
C ASN A 43 2.94 0.67 -20.71
N ALA A 44 3.83 -0.27 -20.42
CA ALA A 44 3.50 -1.62 -19.98
C ALA A 44 3.51 -1.75 -18.44
N LYS A 45 3.31 -0.65 -17.71
CA LYS A 45 3.18 -0.54 -16.26
C LYS A 45 4.48 -0.87 -15.47
N LYS A 46 4.35 -0.88 -14.12
CA LYS A 46 5.46 -1.01 -13.16
C LYS A 46 6.26 -2.31 -13.32
N ILE A 47 5.59 -3.48 -13.33
CA ILE A 47 6.29 -4.79 -13.37
C ILE A 47 7.15 -4.92 -14.62
N ASN A 48 6.66 -4.43 -15.78
CA ASN A 48 7.45 -4.41 -17.00
C ASN A 48 8.71 -3.53 -16.87
N SER A 49 8.60 -2.36 -16.22
CA SER A 49 9.76 -1.50 -15.97
C SER A 49 10.78 -2.18 -15.05
N HIS A 50 10.31 -2.89 -14.03
CA HIS A 50 11.16 -3.69 -13.16
C HIS A 50 11.82 -4.85 -13.91
N ARG A 51 11.13 -5.47 -14.86
CA ARG A 51 11.72 -6.52 -15.71
C ARG A 51 12.86 -5.98 -16.57
N TRP A 52 12.71 -4.79 -17.16
CA TRP A 52 13.80 -4.10 -17.85
C TRP A 52 14.98 -3.85 -16.92
N PHE A 53 14.71 -3.36 -15.72
CA PHE A 53 15.77 -3.11 -14.74
C PHE A 53 16.50 -4.38 -14.32
N PHE A 54 15.78 -5.41 -13.83
CA PHE A 54 16.42 -6.61 -13.27
C PHE A 54 16.99 -7.54 -14.33
N ASN A 55 16.33 -7.73 -15.47
CA ASN A 55 16.72 -8.73 -16.47
C ASN A 55 17.64 -8.17 -17.56
N ALA A 56 17.65 -6.87 -17.80
CA ALA A 56 18.54 -6.23 -18.76
C ALA A 56 19.67 -5.47 -18.05
N PHE A 57 19.37 -4.40 -17.33
CA PHE A 57 20.41 -3.55 -16.73
C PHE A 57 21.16 -4.25 -15.59
N ALA A 58 20.44 -4.78 -14.59
CA ALA A 58 21.08 -5.42 -13.45
C ALA A 58 21.80 -6.72 -13.85
N ALA A 59 21.30 -7.46 -14.84
CA ALA A 59 21.99 -8.63 -15.36
C ALA A 59 23.35 -8.30 -16.00
N THR A 60 23.47 -7.14 -16.64
CA THR A 60 24.69 -6.64 -17.25
C THR A 60 25.62 -6.00 -16.22
N LEU A 61 25.08 -5.11 -15.38
CA LEU A 61 25.86 -4.32 -14.41
C LEU A 61 26.24 -5.10 -13.15
N LYS A 62 25.49 -6.17 -12.82
CA LYS A 62 25.68 -7.03 -11.64
C LYS A 62 25.83 -6.23 -10.35
N PRO A 63 24.86 -5.35 -10.01
CA PRO A 63 24.95 -4.54 -8.81
C PRO A 63 24.91 -5.39 -7.55
N ASN A 64 25.55 -4.95 -6.49
CA ASN A 64 25.44 -5.61 -5.17
C ASN A 64 24.06 -5.42 -4.57
N VAL A 65 23.53 -4.19 -4.66
CA VAL A 65 22.24 -3.78 -4.08
C VAL A 65 21.46 -2.98 -5.11
N CYS A 66 20.17 -3.31 -5.25
CA CYS A 66 19.20 -2.59 -6.06
C CYS A 66 18.28 -1.79 -5.13
N VAL A 67 18.08 -0.50 -5.36
CA VAL A 67 17.14 0.35 -4.62
C VAL A 67 15.97 0.68 -5.52
N LEU A 68 14.76 0.46 -5.05
CA LEU A 68 13.52 0.80 -5.74
C LEU A 68 12.90 2.04 -5.10
N LEU A 69 12.51 2.99 -5.94
CA LEU A 69 11.81 4.21 -5.57
C LEU A 69 10.62 4.41 -6.49
N ASP A 70 9.44 4.63 -5.92
CA ASP A 70 8.28 5.06 -6.70
C ASP A 70 8.41 6.55 -7.07
N ALA A 71 7.90 6.93 -8.24
CA ALA A 71 7.81 8.32 -8.64
C ALA A 71 7.00 9.13 -7.59
N GLY A 72 7.56 10.24 -7.12
CA GLY A 72 6.97 11.06 -6.05
C GLY A 72 7.44 10.71 -4.64
N THR A 73 8.24 9.66 -4.46
CA THR A 73 8.90 9.40 -3.18
C THR A 73 10.25 10.10 -3.12
N VAL A 74 10.46 10.89 -2.07
CA VAL A 74 11.69 11.66 -1.83
C VAL A 74 12.46 11.05 -0.66
N PRO A 75 13.61 10.40 -0.88
CA PRO A 75 14.47 9.94 0.19
C PRO A 75 15.06 11.11 0.99
N GLU A 76 15.01 11.04 2.31
CA GLU A 76 15.71 12.01 3.16
C GLU A 76 17.23 11.85 3.09
N HIS A 77 17.93 12.82 3.65
CA HIS A 77 19.39 12.83 3.68
C HIS A 77 19.95 11.53 4.26
N LYS A 78 20.93 10.93 3.58
CA LYS A 78 21.58 9.65 3.91
C LYS A 78 20.68 8.41 3.93
N SER A 79 19.41 8.50 3.56
CA SER A 79 18.48 7.37 3.64
C SER A 79 18.87 6.21 2.71
N ILE A 80 19.30 6.50 1.49
CA ILE A 80 19.81 5.46 0.56
C ILE A 80 21.09 4.82 1.11
N TYR A 81 22.00 5.62 1.69
CA TYR A 81 23.19 5.10 2.35
C TYR A 81 22.85 4.18 3.52
N SER A 82 21.87 4.57 4.35
CA SER A 82 21.43 3.76 5.49
C SER A 82 20.84 2.41 5.05
N LEU A 83 20.08 2.38 3.95
CA LEU A 83 19.62 1.12 3.35
C LEU A 83 20.79 0.27 2.88
N TRP A 84 21.72 0.85 2.11
CA TRP A 84 22.89 0.14 1.64
C TRP A 84 23.72 -0.43 2.80
N LYS A 85 23.89 0.34 3.89
CA LYS A 85 24.68 -0.07 5.05
C LYS A 85 24.13 -1.32 5.74
N ALA A 86 22.83 -1.55 5.71
CA ALA A 86 22.22 -2.77 6.24
C ALA A 86 22.74 -4.03 5.52
N PHE A 87 22.95 -3.96 4.21
CA PHE A 87 23.52 -5.05 3.41
C PHE A 87 25.02 -5.22 3.61
N ASP A 88 25.74 -4.13 3.86
CA ASP A 88 27.18 -4.13 4.14
C ASP A 88 27.48 -4.80 5.48
N VAL A 89 26.70 -4.48 6.52
CA VAL A 89 26.88 -5.03 7.87
C VAL A 89 26.44 -6.49 7.97
N ASN A 90 25.39 -6.89 7.24
CA ASN A 90 24.86 -8.26 7.33
C ASN A 90 24.68 -8.88 5.95
N SER A 91 25.54 -9.85 5.64
CA SER A 91 25.54 -10.56 4.36
C SER A 91 24.28 -11.42 4.13
N SER A 92 23.53 -11.76 5.18
CA SER A 92 22.31 -12.56 5.09
C SER A 92 21.07 -11.71 4.72
N VAL A 93 21.17 -10.38 4.72
CA VAL A 93 20.06 -9.51 4.33
C VAL A 93 19.83 -9.59 2.82
N ALA A 94 18.64 -10.07 2.44
CA ALA A 94 18.18 -10.11 1.04
C ALA A 94 17.40 -8.88 0.64
N GLY A 95 16.61 -8.33 1.57
CA GLY A 95 15.80 -7.14 1.34
C GLY A 95 15.73 -6.25 2.58
N ALA A 96 15.66 -4.95 2.36
CA ALA A 96 15.50 -3.96 3.41
C ALA A 96 14.53 -2.88 2.97
N CYS A 97 13.81 -2.28 3.92
CA CYS A 97 13.00 -1.09 3.67
C CYS A 97 13.26 -0.05 4.74
N GLY A 98 13.04 1.21 4.37
CA GLY A 98 13.04 2.33 5.29
C GLY A 98 11.63 2.66 5.81
N GLU A 99 11.57 3.67 6.65
CA GLU A 99 10.33 4.29 7.06
C GLU A 99 9.69 5.01 5.86
N ILE A 100 8.43 4.72 5.59
CA ILE A 100 7.62 5.52 4.68
C ILE A 100 6.88 6.56 5.50
N ALA A 101 7.18 7.84 5.25
CA ALA A 101 6.55 8.96 5.92
C ALA A 101 5.61 9.69 4.95
N VAL A 102 4.51 10.20 5.50
CA VAL A 102 3.57 11.03 4.75
C VAL A 102 4.15 12.42 4.55
N ASP A 103 4.03 12.98 3.34
CA ASP A 103 4.34 14.39 3.12
C ASP A 103 3.29 15.26 3.83
N THR A 104 3.74 15.94 4.87
CA THR A 104 2.91 16.84 5.66
C THR A 104 2.99 18.29 5.21
N GLY A 105 3.83 18.58 4.21
CA GLY A 105 4.04 19.95 3.70
C GLY A 105 4.77 20.88 4.66
N GLY A 106 5.55 20.34 5.61
CA GLY A 106 6.30 21.14 6.57
C GLY A 106 7.43 20.39 7.27
N PRO A 107 8.35 21.12 7.91
CA PRO A 107 9.48 20.52 8.63
C PRO A 107 8.99 19.70 9.83
N ALA A 108 9.75 18.67 10.17
CA ALA A 108 9.50 17.77 11.32
C ALA A 108 8.11 17.09 11.34
N GLY A 109 7.46 16.96 10.18
CA GLY A 109 6.14 16.34 10.10
C GLY A 109 4.99 17.19 10.65
N LEU A 110 5.19 18.50 10.82
CA LEU A 110 4.23 19.46 11.35
C LEU A 110 3.77 20.41 10.25
N GLY A 111 3.14 19.90 9.20
CA GLY A 111 2.69 20.70 8.08
C GLY A 111 1.18 20.91 8.02
N PHE A 112 0.75 21.90 7.24
CA PHE A 112 -0.66 22.23 7.02
C PHE A 112 -1.48 21.09 6.40
N ALA A 113 -0.84 20.10 5.75
CA ALA A 113 -1.52 18.93 5.21
C ALA A 113 -2.23 18.11 6.31
N LEU A 114 -1.75 18.14 7.56
CA LEU A 114 -2.37 17.47 8.71
C LEU A 114 -3.70 18.10 9.15
N LEU A 115 -4.07 19.29 8.66
CA LEU A 115 -5.41 19.85 8.84
C LEU A 115 -6.47 19.03 8.08
N ASN A 116 -6.06 18.31 7.02
CA ASN A 116 -6.95 17.35 6.38
C ASN A 116 -7.01 16.07 7.23
N PRO A 117 -8.19 15.71 7.79
CA PRO A 117 -8.31 14.57 8.70
C PRO A 117 -7.95 13.25 8.04
N LEU A 118 -8.12 13.13 6.72
CA LEU A 118 -7.76 11.94 5.97
C LEU A 118 -6.24 11.77 5.86
N VAL A 119 -5.50 12.85 5.63
CA VAL A 119 -4.03 12.84 5.58
C VAL A 119 -3.47 12.56 6.98
N ALA A 120 -4.03 13.21 8.01
CA ALA A 120 -3.62 12.98 9.40
C ALA A 120 -3.83 11.52 9.83
N ALA A 121 -4.98 10.93 9.51
CA ALA A 121 -5.24 9.53 9.85
C ALA A 121 -4.26 8.57 9.16
N GLN A 122 -3.91 8.82 7.88
CA GLN A 122 -2.91 8.03 7.17
C GLN A 122 -1.50 8.24 7.75
N ASN A 123 -1.17 9.45 8.18
CA ASN A 123 0.10 9.72 8.87
C ASN A 123 0.22 8.89 10.16
N PHE A 124 -0.84 8.83 10.97
CA PHE A 124 -0.88 8.01 12.17
C PHE A 124 -0.72 6.52 11.85
N GLU A 125 -1.49 6.01 10.88
CA GLU A 125 -1.44 4.62 10.42
C GLU A 125 -0.02 4.22 9.99
N TYR A 126 0.65 5.04 9.18
CA TYR A 126 2.00 4.75 8.70
C TYR A 126 3.02 4.75 9.85
N LYS A 127 2.95 5.74 10.74
CA LYS A 127 3.84 5.83 11.90
C LYS A 127 3.72 4.61 12.82
N ILE A 128 2.49 4.23 13.18
CA ILE A 128 2.26 3.07 14.05
C ILE A 128 2.68 1.77 13.35
N SER A 129 2.41 1.60 12.06
CA SER A 129 2.86 0.42 11.32
C SER A 129 4.39 0.33 11.26
N ASN A 130 5.10 1.44 11.08
CA ASN A 130 6.55 1.45 11.10
C ASN A 130 7.12 1.13 12.51
N ILE A 131 6.51 1.69 13.57
CA ILE A 131 6.97 1.50 14.95
C ILE A 131 6.69 0.08 15.45
N LEU A 132 5.51 -0.48 15.18
CA LEU A 132 5.10 -1.79 15.70
C LEU A 132 5.31 -2.91 14.68
N ASP A 133 4.61 -2.86 13.53
CA ASP A 133 4.56 -3.99 12.61
C ASP A 133 5.92 -4.25 11.95
N LYS A 134 6.52 -3.23 11.36
CA LYS A 134 7.81 -3.36 10.66
C LYS A 134 8.94 -3.74 11.60
N THR A 135 8.94 -3.19 12.81
CA THR A 135 9.94 -3.51 13.84
C THR A 135 9.80 -4.97 14.27
N LEU A 136 8.58 -5.46 14.54
CA LEU A 136 8.32 -6.85 14.90
C LEU A 136 8.72 -7.79 13.75
N GLU A 137 8.24 -7.54 12.53
CA GLU A 137 8.55 -8.34 11.35
C GLU A 137 10.07 -8.40 11.09
N SER A 138 10.79 -7.29 11.29
CA SER A 138 12.25 -7.23 11.16
C SER A 138 12.97 -8.12 12.18
N VAL A 139 12.53 -8.13 13.43
CA VAL A 139 13.07 -9.03 14.48
C VAL A 139 12.82 -10.49 14.12
N LEU A 140 11.62 -10.80 13.61
CA LEU A 140 11.28 -12.12 13.09
C LEU A 140 12.05 -12.45 11.80
N GLY A 141 12.63 -11.45 11.10
CA GLY A 141 13.42 -11.55 9.86
C GLY A 141 12.62 -11.93 8.62
N TYR A 142 11.33 -11.81 8.71
CA TYR A 142 10.41 -11.88 7.59
C TYR A 142 9.50 -10.66 7.62
N ILE A 143 9.65 -9.79 6.64
CA ILE A 143 8.81 -8.61 6.45
C ILE A 143 7.80 -8.94 5.36
N SER A 144 6.53 -8.87 5.69
CA SER A 144 5.42 -9.26 4.80
C SER A 144 5.32 -8.40 3.53
N VAL A 145 5.80 -7.16 3.60
CA VAL A 145 5.90 -6.25 2.46
C VAL A 145 7.09 -5.30 2.62
N LEU A 146 7.99 -5.31 1.66
CA LEU A 146 8.99 -4.26 1.44
C LEU A 146 8.36 -3.28 0.45
N PRO A 147 7.93 -2.09 0.88
CA PRO A 147 7.17 -1.19 0.01
C PRO A 147 7.96 -0.81 -1.22
N GLY A 148 7.39 -0.98 -2.42
CA GLY A 148 8.02 -0.58 -3.66
C GLY A 148 8.34 0.92 -3.74
N ALA A 149 7.71 1.72 -2.87
CA ALA A 149 7.99 3.14 -2.75
C ALA A 149 9.40 3.45 -2.24
N PHE A 150 9.93 2.65 -1.29
CA PHE A 150 11.28 2.82 -0.76
C PHE A 150 11.80 1.52 -0.17
N SER A 151 12.44 0.71 -1.01
CA SER A 151 12.99 -0.59 -0.62
C SER A 151 14.31 -0.86 -1.35
N ALA A 152 15.08 -1.79 -0.79
CA ALA A 152 16.34 -2.21 -1.37
C ALA A 152 16.46 -3.74 -1.32
N TYR A 153 17.17 -4.30 -2.28
CA TYR A 153 17.33 -5.75 -2.44
C TYR A 153 18.76 -6.09 -2.79
N ARG A 154 19.31 -7.15 -2.22
CA ARG A 154 20.55 -7.77 -2.64
C ARG A 154 20.31 -8.48 -3.97
N TYR A 155 21.01 -8.07 -5.04
CA TYR A 155 20.73 -8.58 -6.38
C TYR A 155 20.85 -10.12 -6.48
N ILE A 156 21.90 -10.68 -5.89
CA ILE A 156 22.11 -12.15 -5.93
C ILE A 156 21.00 -12.95 -5.21
N ALA A 157 20.32 -12.36 -4.23
CA ALA A 157 19.20 -13.00 -3.55
C ALA A 157 17.95 -13.07 -4.45
N LEU A 158 17.78 -12.10 -5.34
CA LEU A 158 16.67 -12.04 -6.29
C LEU A 158 16.80 -13.04 -7.43
N LEU A 159 18.01 -13.44 -7.80
CA LEU A 159 18.25 -14.30 -8.95
C LEU A 159 17.52 -15.64 -8.80
N ASP A 160 16.98 -16.10 -9.91
CA ASP A 160 16.35 -17.40 -9.99
C ASP A 160 17.43 -18.52 -10.04
N ASP A 161 17.02 -19.72 -9.69
CA ASP A 161 17.85 -20.91 -9.83
C ASP A 161 18.14 -21.16 -11.33
N PRO A 162 19.41 -21.28 -11.74
CA PRO A 162 19.78 -21.46 -13.14
C PRO A 162 19.20 -22.73 -13.79
N GLU A 163 19.07 -23.82 -13.01
CA GLU A 163 18.61 -25.12 -13.52
C GLU A 163 17.09 -25.17 -13.61
N THR A 164 16.40 -24.78 -12.54
CA THR A 164 14.93 -24.87 -12.46
C THR A 164 14.22 -23.66 -13.05
N LYS A 165 14.93 -22.53 -13.27
CA LYS A 165 14.37 -21.23 -13.65
C LYS A 165 13.23 -20.78 -12.73
N ARG A 166 13.27 -21.19 -11.47
CA ARG A 166 12.32 -20.83 -10.42
C ARG A 166 13.02 -19.98 -9.38
N GLY A 167 12.32 -18.99 -8.87
CA GLY A 167 12.85 -18.12 -7.83
C GLY A 167 12.06 -16.83 -7.68
N PRO A 168 12.60 -15.89 -6.92
CA PRO A 168 11.90 -14.66 -6.58
C PRO A 168 11.52 -13.81 -7.78
N LEU A 169 12.44 -13.59 -8.74
CA LEU A 169 12.14 -12.80 -9.93
C LEU A 169 11.18 -13.49 -10.88
N ALA A 170 11.32 -14.82 -11.09
CA ALA A 170 10.39 -15.58 -11.92
C ALA A 170 8.96 -15.51 -11.37
N SER A 171 8.79 -15.63 -10.05
CA SER A 171 7.48 -15.52 -9.39
C SER A 171 6.96 -14.10 -9.47
N TYR A 172 7.79 -13.10 -9.27
CA TYR A 172 7.43 -11.68 -9.35
C TYR A 172 6.94 -11.28 -10.75
N PHE A 173 7.67 -11.66 -11.79
CA PHE A 173 7.34 -11.28 -13.16
C PHE A 173 6.15 -12.03 -13.77
N LYS A 174 5.68 -13.12 -13.15
CA LYS A 174 4.39 -13.72 -13.54
C LYS A 174 3.23 -12.73 -13.50
N GLY A 175 3.29 -11.74 -12.60
CA GLY A 175 2.30 -10.67 -12.52
C GLY A 175 2.14 -9.86 -13.81
N GLU A 176 3.19 -9.73 -14.64
CA GLU A 176 3.10 -9.04 -15.93
C GLU A 176 2.15 -9.74 -16.92
N PHE A 177 2.16 -11.07 -16.92
CA PHE A 177 1.36 -11.88 -17.83
C PHE A 177 -0.01 -12.24 -17.26
N LEU A 178 -0.08 -12.45 -15.95
CA LEU A 178 -1.28 -12.88 -15.27
C LEU A 178 -2.23 -11.73 -14.94
N HIS A 179 -1.73 -10.50 -14.87
CA HIS A 179 -2.57 -9.34 -14.64
C HIS A 179 -3.27 -8.92 -15.94
N GLY A 180 -4.50 -9.39 -16.13
CA GLY A 180 -5.32 -9.11 -17.33
C GLY A 180 -5.32 -10.21 -18.39
N GLY A 181 -4.52 -11.29 -18.23
CA GLY A 181 -4.52 -12.51 -19.06
C GLY A 181 -5.63 -13.48 -18.67
N ASP A 182 -5.43 -14.78 -18.92
CA ASP A 182 -6.35 -15.87 -18.57
C ASP A 182 -6.24 -16.34 -17.10
N ALA A 183 -5.73 -15.50 -16.22
CA ALA A 183 -5.60 -15.80 -14.80
C ALA A 183 -6.95 -15.84 -14.08
N ASP A 184 -7.04 -16.68 -13.07
CA ASP A 184 -8.15 -16.71 -12.14
C ASP A 184 -8.19 -15.46 -11.25
N VAL A 185 -9.33 -15.24 -10.57
CA VAL A 185 -9.53 -14.07 -9.69
C VAL A 185 -8.54 -14.03 -8.54
N PHE A 186 -8.21 -15.20 -7.97
CA PHE A 186 -7.25 -15.31 -6.87
C PHE A 186 -5.88 -14.78 -7.28
N THR A 187 -5.33 -15.34 -8.36
CA THR A 187 -4.02 -14.95 -8.89
C THR A 187 -3.99 -13.49 -9.33
N SER A 188 -5.04 -13.01 -9.99
CA SER A 188 -5.12 -11.63 -10.44
C SER A 188 -5.12 -10.63 -9.27
N ASN A 189 -5.86 -10.90 -8.18
CA ASN A 189 -5.85 -10.07 -6.97
C ASN A 189 -4.54 -10.19 -6.18
N MET A 190 -3.94 -11.37 -6.12
CA MET A 190 -2.64 -11.60 -5.47
C MET A 190 -1.56 -10.67 -6.05
N TYR A 191 -1.54 -10.51 -7.37
CA TYR A 191 -0.58 -9.63 -8.06
C TYR A 191 -0.93 -8.13 -8.00
N LEU A 192 -2.01 -7.73 -7.33
CA LEU A 192 -2.21 -6.33 -6.94
C LEU A 192 -1.22 -5.88 -5.84
N ALA A 193 -0.58 -6.84 -5.16
CA ALA A 193 0.46 -6.62 -4.16
C ALA A 193 1.67 -7.53 -4.46
N GLU A 194 2.25 -7.34 -5.63
CA GLU A 194 3.40 -8.10 -6.14
C GLU A 194 4.61 -8.06 -5.21
N ASP A 195 4.79 -6.95 -4.49
CA ASP A 195 5.87 -6.77 -3.52
C ASP A 195 5.80 -7.81 -2.39
N ARG A 196 4.59 -8.22 -1.97
CA ARG A 196 4.40 -9.26 -0.94
C ARG A 196 4.83 -10.63 -1.41
N ILE A 197 4.58 -10.94 -2.69
CA ILE A 197 5.00 -12.20 -3.30
C ILE A 197 6.51 -12.27 -3.35
N LEU A 198 7.16 -11.17 -3.77
CA LEU A 198 8.61 -11.07 -3.79
C LEU A 198 9.21 -11.31 -2.40
N CYS A 199 8.62 -10.71 -1.36
CA CYS A 199 9.06 -10.92 0.02
C CYS A 199 8.93 -12.37 0.48
N PHE A 200 7.79 -13.02 0.20
CA PHE A 200 7.59 -14.42 0.53
C PHE A 200 8.61 -15.34 -0.18
N GLU A 201 8.77 -15.17 -1.49
CA GLU A 201 9.69 -15.97 -2.30
C GLU A 201 11.15 -15.79 -1.88
N LEU A 202 11.55 -14.59 -1.44
CA LEU A 202 12.88 -14.36 -0.87
C LEU A 202 13.09 -15.13 0.43
N ALA A 203 12.13 -15.07 1.36
CA ALA A 203 12.22 -15.77 2.64
C ALA A 203 12.12 -17.29 2.50
N ALA A 204 11.35 -17.77 1.53
CA ALA A 204 11.10 -19.18 1.26
C ALA A 204 12.07 -19.81 0.24
N LYS A 205 13.06 -19.03 -0.25
CA LYS A 205 14.02 -19.49 -1.27
C LYS A 205 14.77 -20.73 -0.80
N ALA A 206 14.66 -21.82 -1.57
CA ALA A 206 15.28 -23.08 -1.23
C ALA A 206 16.82 -22.94 -1.12
N HIS A 207 17.42 -23.74 -0.26
CA HIS A 207 18.87 -23.81 -0.05
C HIS A 207 19.51 -22.44 0.32
N SER A 208 18.73 -21.52 0.86
CA SER A 208 19.21 -20.20 1.29
C SER A 208 18.70 -19.84 2.69
N HIS A 209 19.33 -18.83 3.30
CA HIS A 209 18.99 -18.36 4.66
C HIS A 209 18.79 -16.84 4.69
N TRP A 210 18.14 -16.32 3.66
CA TRP A 210 17.88 -14.89 3.52
C TRP A 210 16.94 -14.34 4.59
N VAL A 211 17.22 -13.14 5.06
CA VAL A 211 16.39 -12.40 6.01
C VAL A 211 16.06 -11.01 5.47
N MET A 212 15.03 -10.39 6.01
CA MET A 212 14.66 -9.02 5.69
C MET A 212 14.84 -8.12 6.90
N GLN A 213 15.13 -6.85 6.66
CA GLN A 213 15.43 -5.88 7.71
C GLN A 213 14.68 -4.57 7.48
N TYR A 214 14.11 -4.04 8.55
CA TYR A 214 13.63 -2.66 8.61
C TYR A 214 14.74 -1.73 9.11
N VAL A 215 14.96 -0.62 8.41
CA VAL A 215 16.03 0.35 8.69
C VAL A 215 15.36 1.68 9.07
N GLN A 216 15.15 1.91 10.35
CA GLN A 216 14.48 3.10 10.86
C GLN A 216 15.19 4.42 10.46
N SER A 217 16.53 4.41 10.35
CA SER A 217 17.31 5.59 9.96
C SER A 217 17.20 5.94 8.46
N ALA A 218 16.60 5.08 7.65
CA ALA A 218 16.31 5.34 6.25
C ALA A 218 14.84 5.78 6.12
N ARG A 219 14.60 6.98 5.61
CA ARG A 219 13.26 7.55 5.51
C ARG A 219 12.96 8.06 4.11
N GLY A 220 11.80 7.69 3.59
CA GLY A 220 11.26 8.17 2.31
C GLY A 220 9.94 8.90 2.53
N ILE A 221 9.83 10.12 2.03
CA ILE A 221 8.62 10.94 2.12
C ILE A 221 7.80 10.71 0.87
N THR A 222 6.52 10.40 1.02
CA THR A 222 5.59 10.20 -0.09
C THR A 222 4.27 10.93 0.17
N ASP A 223 3.60 11.32 -0.90
CA ASP A 223 2.27 11.88 -0.82
C ASP A 223 1.22 10.78 -0.62
N VAL A 224 0.10 11.16 0.00
CA VAL A 224 -1.03 10.26 0.24
C VAL A 224 -2.34 10.87 -0.29
N PRO A 225 -3.35 10.04 -0.60
CA PRO A 225 -4.65 10.54 -1.00
C PRO A 225 -5.25 11.52 0.01
N ASN A 226 -5.64 12.69 -0.46
CA ASN A 226 -6.26 13.74 0.34
C ASN A 226 -7.79 13.83 0.13
N ARG A 227 -8.35 12.97 -0.74
CA ARG A 227 -9.79 12.88 -1.05
C ARG A 227 -10.29 11.46 -0.83
N VAL A 228 -11.53 11.33 -0.34
CA VAL A 228 -12.15 10.04 -0.03
C VAL A 228 -12.19 9.09 -1.25
N PRO A 229 -12.56 9.48 -2.48
CA PRO A 229 -12.60 8.57 -3.60
C PRO A 229 -11.25 7.97 -3.97
N GLU A 230 -10.20 8.77 -3.94
CA GLU A 230 -8.84 8.33 -4.24
C GLU A 230 -8.35 7.35 -3.15
N PHE A 231 -8.62 7.70 -1.88
CA PHE A 231 -8.29 6.85 -0.75
C PHE A 231 -8.96 5.48 -0.81
N VAL A 232 -10.27 5.44 -1.04
CA VAL A 232 -11.03 4.18 -1.13
C VAL A 232 -10.53 3.32 -2.31
N SER A 233 -10.27 3.94 -3.47
CA SER A 233 -9.77 3.21 -4.65
C SER A 233 -8.36 2.68 -4.46
N GLN A 234 -7.46 3.44 -3.82
CA GLN A 234 -6.11 2.99 -3.50
C GLN A 234 -6.16 1.81 -2.53
N ARG A 235 -6.96 1.92 -1.46
CA ARG A 235 -7.06 0.92 -0.40
C ARG A 235 -7.71 -0.37 -0.86
N ARG A 236 -8.65 -0.32 -1.81
CA ARG A 236 -9.18 -1.54 -2.43
C ARG A 236 -8.05 -2.45 -2.94
N ARG A 237 -7.12 -1.88 -3.71
CA ARG A 237 -5.99 -2.64 -4.24
C ARG A 237 -5.12 -3.22 -3.14
N TRP A 238 -4.80 -2.41 -2.13
CA TRP A 238 -3.93 -2.85 -1.03
C TRP A 238 -4.58 -3.94 -0.19
N LEU A 239 -5.86 -3.80 0.14
CA LEU A 239 -6.58 -4.78 0.96
C LEU A 239 -6.76 -6.11 0.22
N ASN A 240 -7.25 -6.07 -1.04
CA ASN A 240 -7.41 -7.29 -1.83
C ASN A 240 -6.05 -7.95 -2.09
N GLY A 241 -5.05 -7.19 -2.55
CA GLY A 241 -3.71 -7.73 -2.76
C GLY A 241 -3.10 -8.31 -1.48
N ALA A 242 -3.23 -7.63 -0.33
CA ALA A 242 -2.74 -8.12 0.95
C ALA A 242 -3.45 -9.40 1.40
N PHE A 243 -4.77 -9.48 1.26
CA PHE A 243 -5.55 -10.66 1.64
C PHE A 243 -5.14 -11.87 0.81
N TYR A 244 -5.17 -11.78 -0.52
CA TYR A 244 -4.86 -12.90 -1.40
C TYR A 244 -3.37 -13.32 -1.34
N SER A 245 -2.44 -12.36 -1.21
CA SER A 245 -1.03 -12.69 -1.02
C SER A 245 -0.74 -13.30 0.35
N ALA A 246 -1.48 -12.93 1.40
CA ALA A 246 -1.38 -13.59 2.71
C ALA A 246 -1.85 -15.05 2.63
N VAL A 247 -3.00 -15.31 1.98
CA VAL A 247 -3.48 -16.69 1.75
C VAL A 247 -2.46 -17.49 0.94
N TYR A 248 -1.86 -16.89 -0.09
CA TYR A 248 -0.77 -17.53 -0.85
C TYR A 248 0.42 -17.91 0.05
N ALA A 249 0.91 -16.97 0.84
CA ALA A 249 2.04 -17.22 1.75
C ALA A 249 1.73 -18.30 2.79
N LEU A 250 0.49 -18.33 3.33
CA LEU A 250 0.06 -19.35 4.27
C LEU A 250 0.00 -20.74 3.65
N THR A 251 -0.59 -20.87 2.46
CA THR A 251 -0.72 -22.15 1.75
C THR A 251 0.63 -22.69 1.25
N HIS A 252 1.62 -21.83 1.04
CA HIS A 252 2.95 -22.17 0.58
C HIS A 252 4.01 -22.18 1.70
N SER A 253 3.63 -21.93 2.95
CA SER A 253 4.56 -21.85 4.09
C SER A 253 5.41 -23.10 4.33
N PHE A 254 4.97 -24.28 3.84
CA PHE A 254 5.78 -25.52 3.84
C PHE A 254 7.12 -25.38 3.10
N GLN A 255 7.27 -24.40 2.21
CA GLN A 255 8.53 -24.13 1.51
C GLN A 255 9.65 -23.72 2.48
N TYR A 256 9.31 -23.14 3.66
CA TYR A 256 10.32 -22.83 4.68
C TYR A 256 11.12 -24.06 5.15
N VAL A 257 10.56 -25.26 5.05
CA VAL A 257 11.27 -26.51 5.39
C VAL A 257 12.47 -26.73 4.47
N LYS A 258 12.37 -26.32 3.19
CA LYS A 258 13.40 -26.49 2.16
C LYS A 258 14.53 -25.45 2.24
N THR A 259 14.39 -24.43 3.07
CA THR A 259 15.42 -23.40 3.26
C THR A 259 16.60 -23.92 4.08
N SER A 260 17.75 -23.26 3.99
CA SER A 260 18.92 -23.55 4.83
C SER A 260 18.92 -22.80 6.17
N HIS A 261 17.79 -22.25 6.60
CA HIS A 261 17.64 -21.65 7.91
C HIS A 261 17.87 -22.67 9.03
N SER A 262 18.42 -22.22 10.15
CA SER A 262 18.52 -23.03 11.37
C SER A 262 17.15 -23.50 11.87
N VAL A 263 17.10 -24.59 12.62
CA VAL A 263 15.86 -25.11 13.20
C VAL A 263 15.14 -24.04 14.01
N TRP A 264 15.90 -23.29 14.84
CA TRP A 264 15.34 -22.19 15.62
C TRP A 264 14.66 -21.14 14.73
N ARG A 265 15.32 -20.76 13.63
CA ARG A 265 14.75 -19.79 12.69
C ARG A 265 13.48 -20.33 12.00
N LYS A 266 13.43 -21.60 11.65
CA LYS A 266 12.21 -22.23 11.14
C LYS A 266 11.08 -22.22 12.15
N CYS A 267 11.35 -22.39 13.45
CA CYS A 267 10.36 -22.23 14.51
C CYS A 267 9.84 -20.78 14.59
N VAL A 268 10.72 -19.78 14.46
CA VAL A 268 10.31 -18.36 14.42
C VAL A 268 9.43 -18.07 13.20
N LEU A 269 9.78 -18.58 12.03
CA LEU A 269 8.95 -18.43 10.82
C LEU A 269 7.58 -19.15 10.96
N ALA A 270 7.54 -20.32 11.59
CA ALA A 270 6.30 -21.02 11.90
C ALA A 270 5.42 -20.21 12.87
N PHE A 271 6.02 -19.59 13.90
CA PHE A 271 5.33 -18.67 14.80
C PHE A 271 4.78 -17.44 14.04
N ALA A 272 5.58 -16.82 13.17
CA ALA A 272 5.14 -15.71 12.32
C ALA A 272 3.97 -16.13 11.41
N THR A 273 4.00 -17.35 10.88
CA THR A 273 2.88 -17.90 10.07
C THR A 273 1.63 -18.06 10.91
N LEU A 274 1.73 -18.63 12.12
CA LEU A 274 0.59 -18.76 13.04
C LEU A 274 0.02 -17.39 13.40
N TYR A 275 0.86 -16.41 13.71
CA TYR A 275 0.46 -15.03 13.97
C TYR A 275 -0.29 -14.43 12.78
N SER A 276 0.19 -14.68 11.55
CA SER A 276 -0.49 -14.23 10.33
C SER A 276 -1.87 -14.88 10.13
N VAL A 277 -2.04 -16.17 10.49
CA VAL A 277 -3.34 -16.85 10.49
C VAL A 277 -4.30 -16.17 11.45
N LEU A 278 -3.86 -15.90 12.68
CA LEU A 278 -4.70 -15.24 13.69
C LEU A 278 -5.11 -13.83 13.24
N ASN A 279 -4.18 -13.07 12.68
CA ASN A 279 -4.48 -11.73 12.14
C ASN A 279 -5.50 -11.80 11.01
N LEU A 280 -5.39 -12.76 10.11
CA LEU A 280 -6.33 -12.95 9.00
C LEU A 280 -7.74 -13.28 9.53
N LEU A 281 -7.83 -14.18 10.52
CA LEU A 281 -9.10 -14.52 11.17
C LEU A 281 -9.73 -13.32 11.88
N VAL A 282 -8.97 -12.57 12.66
CA VAL A 282 -9.47 -11.36 13.34
C VAL A 282 -9.93 -10.30 12.35
N SER A 283 -9.17 -10.08 11.26
CA SER A 283 -9.54 -9.15 10.18
C SER A 283 -10.81 -9.58 9.46
N TRP A 284 -11.02 -10.89 9.26
CA TRP A 284 -12.22 -11.42 8.61
C TRP A 284 -13.49 -11.01 9.35
N PHE A 285 -13.45 -11.05 10.69
CA PHE A 285 -14.56 -10.66 11.56
C PHE A 285 -14.52 -9.18 11.98
N GLY A 286 -13.66 -8.36 11.37
CA GLY A 286 -13.39 -6.99 11.79
C GLY A 286 -14.64 -6.12 11.89
N ILE A 287 -15.57 -6.21 10.94
CA ILE A 287 -16.82 -5.43 10.92
C ILE A 287 -17.70 -5.82 12.11
N GLY A 288 -17.89 -7.12 12.34
CA GLY A 288 -18.67 -7.62 13.48
C GLY A 288 -18.05 -7.25 14.82
N ASN A 289 -16.73 -7.39 14.94
CA ASN A 289 -16.00 -7.03 16.15
C ASN A 289 -16.12 -5.52 16.46
N PHE A 290 -16.01 -4.66 15.45
CA PHE A 290 -16.16 -3.22 15.63
C PHE A 290 -17.61 -2.84 16.02
N TYR A 291 -18.62 -3.49 15.44
CA TYR A 291 -20.01 -3.30 15.82
C TYR A 291 -20.27 -3.72 17.27
N ILE A 292 -19.78 -4.88 17.69
CA ILE A 292 -19.92 -5.35 19.09
C ILE A 292 -19.25 -4.35 20.04
N PHE A 293 -18.03 -3.88 19.70
CA PHE A 293 -17.31 -2.89 20.48
C PHE A 293 -18.12 -1.58 20.62
N PHE A 294 -18.69 -1.09 19.52
CA PHE A 294 -19.59 0.06 19.53
C PHE A 294 -20.78 -0.15 20.47
N ARG A 295 -21.46 -1.29 20.38
CA ARG A 295 -22.63 -1.60 21.22
C ARG A 295 -22.27 -1.71 22.70
N VAL A 296 -21.16 -2.35 23.02
CA VAL A 296 -20.72 -2.53 24.42
C VAL A 296 -20.42 -1.17 25.06
N LEU A 297 -19.68 -0.30 24.38
CA LEU A 297 -19.33 1.02 24.92
C LEU A 297 -20.54 1.93 25.07
N THR A 298 -21.42 2.00 24.08
CA THR A 298 -22.60 2.85 24.14
C THR A 298 -23.58 2.39 25.21
N ARG A 299 -23.83 1.09 25.34
CA ARG A 299 -24.66 0.52 26.42
C ARG A 299 -24.07 0.72 27.81
N GLY A 300 -22.77 0.86 27.92
CA GLY A 300 -22.13 1.21 29.19
C GLY A 300 -22.70 2.48 29.83
N LEU A 301 -23.18 3.45 29.02
CA LEU A 301 -23.84 4.66 29.51
C LEU A 301 -25.22 4.42 30.14
N GLU A 302 -25.84 3.27 29.93
CA GLU A 302 -27.15 2.91 30.50
C GLU A 302 -27.06 2.49 31.99
N ALA A 303 -25.83 2.36 32.49
CA ALA A 303 -25.65 1.99 33.90
C ALA A 303 -26.28 3.05 34.81
N PRO A 304 -27.01 2.61 35.88
CA PRO A 304 -27.71 3.51 36.81
C PRO A 304 -26.81 4.56 37.45
N SER A 305 -25.52 4.29 37.55
CA SER A 305 -24.51 5.19 38.10
C SER A 305 -24.34 6.49 37.31
N PHE A 306 -24.74 6.53 36.03
CA PHE A 306 -24.67 7.75 35.20
C PHE A 306 -25.86 8.69 35.42
N GLY A 307 -26.99 8.17 35.90
CA GLY A 307 -28.20 8.99 36.10
C GLY A 307 -28.76 9.62 34.83
N LEU A 308 -28.42 9.10 33.66
CA LEU A 308 -28.82 9.64 32.35
C LEU A 308 -30.21 9.10 31.99
N ALA A 309 -31.25 9.90 32.25
CA ALA A 309 -32.59 9.56 31.80
C ALA A 309 -32.64 9.51 30.26
N HIS A 310 -33.27 8.47 29.70
CA HIS A 310 -33.51 8.27 28.27
C HIS A 310 -32.25 8.01 27.40
N ILE A 311 -31.08 7.77 27.97
CA ILE A 311 -29.87 7.46 27.18
C ILE A 311 -30.04 6.19 26.35
N GLY A 312 -30.85 5.21 26.83
CA GLY A 312 -31.17 4.03 26.09
C GLY A 312 -31.85 4.29 24.74
N ILE A 313 -32.69 5.35 24.65
CA ILE A 313 -33.30 5.76 23.39
C ILE A 313 -32.22 6.28 22.44
N ALA A 314 -31.30 7.12 22.91
CA ALA A 314 -30.20 7.62 22.10
C ALA A 314 -29.29 6.47 21.61
N ASN A 315 -29.01 5.51 22.46
CA ASN A 315 -28.23 4.31 22.09
C ASN A 315 -28.94 3.47 21.02
N GLU A 316 -30.23 3.28 21.10
CA GLU A 316 -30.99 2.55 20.07
C GLU A 316 -31.06 3.37 18.75
N VAL A 317 -31.23 4.67 18.79
CA VAL A 317 -31.14 5.51 17.59
C VAL A 317 -29.76 5.41 16.95
N ALA A 318 -28.68 5.54 17.74
CA ALA A 318 -27.31 5.40 17.25
C ALA A 318 -27.07 3.99 16.66
N HIS A 319 -27.63 2.96 17.25
CA HIS A 319 -27.60 1.59 16.74
C HIS A 319 -28.23 1.49 15.34
N TYR A 320 -29.47 1.96 15.18
CA TYR A 320 -30.13 1.89 13.88
C TYR A 320 -29.45 2.76 12.84
N VAL A 321 -28.91 3.92 13.22
CA VAL A 321 -28.10 4.75 12.32
C VAL A 321 -26.82 4.00 11.88
N TYR A 322 -26.16 3.29 12.81
CA TYR A 322 -24.98 2.48 12.48
C TYR A 322 -25.32 1.39 11.46
N ILE A 323 -26.36 0.59 11.72
CA ILE A 323 -26.80 -0.49 10.83
C ILE A 323 -27.24 0.06 9.46
N GLY A 324 -28.02 1.15 9.46
CA GLY A 324 -28.44 1.81 8.22
C GLY A 324 -27.26 2.32 7.39
N THR A 325 -26.24 2.90 8.06
CA THR A 325 -25.00 3.36 7.39
C THR A 325 -24.20 2.19 6.84
N LEU A 326 -24.15 1.07 7.57
CA LEU A 326 -23.48 -0.16 7.12
C LEU A 326 -24.14 -0.73 5.87
N ILE A 327 -25.47 -0.87 5.88
CA ILE A 327 -26.26 -1.34 4.72
C ILE A 327 -26.07 -0.39 3.53
N ALA A 328 -26.14 0.93 3.75
CA ALA A 328 -25.91 1.92 2.72
C ALA A 328 -24.51 1.79 2.09
N THR A 329 -23.51 1.47 2.92
CA THR A 329 -22.13 1.25 2.45
C THR A 329 -22.05 0.04 1.51
N PHE A 330 -22.72 -1.09 1.85
CA PHE A 330 -22.80 -2.26 0.97
C PHE A 330 -23.48 -1.92 -0.37
N VAL A 331 -24.62 -1.24 -0.32
CA VAL A 331 -25.37 -0.86 -1.53
C VAL A 331 -24.52 0.06 -2.43
N LEU A 332 -23.86 1.05 -1.84
CA LEU A 332 -22.95 1.94 -2.58
C LEU A 332 -21.77 1.18 -3.18
N ALA A 333 -21.16 0.29 -2.42
CA ALA A 333 -19.99 -0.47 -2.85
C ALA A 333 -20.29 -1.44 -4.00
N LEU A 334 -21.50 -1.98 -4.08
CA LEU A 334 -21.92 -2.88 -5.15
C LEU A 334 -22.24 -2.15 -6.45
N GLY A 335 -22.74 -0.90 -6.40
CA GLY A 335 -23.28 -0.20 -7.55
C GLY A 335 -22.53 1.03 -8.00
N ASN A 336 -21.73 1.66 -7.14
CA ASN A 336 -21.17 2.99 -7.41
C ASN A 336 -19.66 3.06 -7.24
N ARG A 337 -18.97 3.59 -8.24
CA ARG A 337 -17.55 3.95 -8.09
C ARG A 337 -17.41 5.19 -7.20
N PRO A 338 -16.41 5.24 -6.29
CA PRO A 338 -16.21 6.39 -5.39
C PRO A 338 -16.06 7.71 -6.12
N GLN A 339 -15.37 7.73 -7.28
CA GLN A 339 -15.16 8.92 -8.10
C GLN A 339 -16.48 9.49 -8.65
N GLY A 340 -17.43 8.64 -9.03
CA GLY A 340 -18.75 9.03 -9.53
C GLY A 340 -19.76 9.37 -8.43
N SER A 341 -19.47 9.07 -7.17
CA SER A 341 -20.39 9.23 -6.04
C SER A 341 -19.70 9.82 -4.81
N THR A 342 -18.84 10.80 -5.01
CA THR A 342 -17.97 11.40 -3.97
C THR A 342 -18.75 11.83 -2.74
N TRP A 343 -19.84 12.56 -2.89
CA TRP A 343 -20.62 13.07 -1.77
C TRP A 343 -21.22 11.93 -0.92
N LYS A 344 -21.69 10.84 -1.55
CA LYS A 344 -22.28 9.69 -0.85
C LYS A 344 -21.25 8.98 0.03
N TYR A 345 -20.06 8.69 -0.53
CA TYR A 345 -18.97 8.09 0.26
C TYR A 345 -18.48 9.01 1.36
N THR A 346 -18.40 10.32 1.11
CA THR A 346 -18.04 11.30 2.14
C THR A 346 -19.08 11.34 3.25
N THR A 347 -20.37 11.31 2.92
CA THR A 347 -21.45 11.25 3.91
C THR A 347 -21.35 10.01 4.80
N VAL A 348 -21.10 8.83 4.22
CA VAL A 348 -20.90 7.60 4.98
C VAL A 348 -19.72 7.72 5.94
N VAL A 349 -18.59 8.25 5.47
CA VAL A 349 -17.39 8.47 6.31
C VAL A 349 -17.70 9.43 7.46
N VAL A 350 -18.43 10.53 7.21
CA VAL A 350 -18.82 11.49 8.24
C VAL A 350 -19.78 10.87 9.25
N LEU A 351 -20.79 10.12 8.79
CA LEU A 351 -21.74 9.44 9.70
C LEU A 351 -21.02 8.44 10.62
N PHE A 352 -20.14 7.62 10.08
CA PHE A 352 -19.33 6.71 10.90
C PHE A 352 -18.41 7.49 11.84
N GLY A 353 -17.84 8.62 11.41
CA GLY A 353 -17.03 9.48 12.28
C GLY A 353 -17.82 10.03 13.47
N LEU A 354 -19.05 10.49 13.25
CA LEU A 354 -19.95 10.97 14.30
C LEU A 354 -20.36 9.86 15.28
N LEU A 355 -20.67 8.67 14.76
CA LEU A 355 -20.95 7.50 15.60
C LEU A 355 -19.75 7.08 16.45
N THR A 356 -18.56 7.17 15.88
CA THR A 356 -17.32 6.88 16.61
C THR A 356 -17.02 7.97 17.65
N LEU A 357 -17.27 9.23 17.35
CA LEU A 357 -17.17 10.30 18.34
C LEU A 357 -18.09 10.02 19.54
N TYR A 358 -19.35 9.64 19.27
CA TYR A 358 -20.28 9.22 20.32
C TYR A 358 -19.74 8.03 21.14
N MET A 359 -19.24 7.01 20.48
CA MET A 359 -18.63 5.83 21.11
C MET A 359 -17.41 6.21 21.98
N LEU A 360 -16.52 7.10 21.49
CA LEU A 360 -15.34 7.54 22.23
C LEU A 360 -15.75 8.35 23.48
N VAL A 361 -16.73 9.24 23.36
CA VAL A 361 -17.28 9.97 24.51
C VAL A 361 -17.86 9.00 25.53
N ALA A 362 -18.61 7.99 25.08
CA ALA A 362 -19.13 6.94 25.94
C ALA A 362 -18.00 6.18 26.66
N GLY A 363 -16.96 5.80 25.94
CA GLY A 363 -15.78 5.12 26.50
C GLY A 363 -15.05 5.95 27.54
N ILE A 364 -14.82 7.24 27.25
CA ILE A 364 -14.20 8.18 28.21
C ILE A 364 -15.06 8.35 29.46
N ALA A 365 -16.38 8.53 29.29
CA ALA A 365 -17.31 8.64 30.43
C ALA A 365 -17.29 7.39 31.30
N CYS A 366 -17.30 6.22 30.69
CA CYS A 366 -17.17 4.95 31.38
C CYS A 366 -15.82 4.84 32.13
N MET A 367 -14.74 5.28 31.52
CA MET A 367 -13.42 5.30 32.16
C MET A 367 -13.37 6.26 33.36
N CYS A 368 -13.91 7.48 33.22
CA CYS A 368 -13.95 8.44 34.32
C CYS A 368 -14.75 7.93 35.52
N ARG A 369 -15.86 7.23 35.27
CA ARG A 369 -16.67 6.61 36.35
C ARG A 369 -15.92 5.53 37.14
N LEU A 370 -15.11 4.74 36.48
CA LEU A 370 -14.28 3.75 37.14
C LEU A 370 -13.30 4.40 38.14
N PHE A 371 -12.69 5.53 37.77
CA PHE A 371 -11.79 6.26 38.65
C PHE A 371 -12.50 6.92 39.85
N ILE A 372 -13.84 7.17 39.75
CA ILE A 372 -14.64 7.78 40.84
C ILE A 372 -15.16 6.73 41.83
N GLY A 373 -14.93 5.42 41.60
CA GLY A 373 -15.21 4.38 42.60
C GLY A 373 -16.36 3.41 42.27
N ASP A 374 -16.82 3.36 41.02
CA ASP A 374 -17.82 2.37 40.60
C ASP A 374 -17.08 1.08 40.16
N HIS A 375 -16.85 0.18 41.13
CA HIS A 375 -16.01 -1.02 40.94
C HIS A 375 -16.77 -2.22 40.36
N ASN A 376 -17.66 -2.04 39.41
CA ASN A 376 -18.28 -3.15 38.71
C ASN A 376 -17.22 -3.89 37.87
N SER A 377 -17.09 -5.21 38.06
CA SER A 377 -16.05 -6.02 37.42
C SER A 377 -16.04 -5.94 35.88
N HIS A 378 -17.22 -5.83 35.25
CA HIS A 378 -17.35 -5.67 33.80
C HIS A 378 -16.82 -4.33 33.29
N PHE A 379 -17.04 -3.26 34.06
CA PHE A 379 -16.49 -1.93 33.75
C PHE A 379 -14.97 -1.91 33.84
N ALA A 380 -14.38 -2.54 34.85
CA ALA A 380 -12.95 -2.63 35.01
C ALA A 380 -12.28 -3.33 33.83
N GLN A 381 -12.84 -4.46 33.37
CA GLN A 381 -12.33 -5.20 32.21
C GLN A 381 -12.35 -4.36 30.92
N MET A 382 -13.43 -3.60 30.71
CA MET A 382 -13.55 -2.73 29.52
C MET A 382 -12.51 -1.61 29.53
N VAL A 383 -12.29 -0.96 30.68
CA VAL A 383 -11.29 0.10 30.83
C VAL A 383 -9.88 -0.42 30.69
N VAL A 384 -9.57 -1.58 31.28
CA VAL A 384 -8.28 -2.24 31.10
C VAL A 384 -8.04 -2.54 29.62
N GLY A 385 -9.06 -3.00 28.88
CA GLY A 385 -8.98 -3.21 27.44
C GLY A 385 -8.69 -1.92 26.64
N LEU A 386 -9.34 -0.82 26.99
CA LEU A 386 -9.10 0.49 26.37
C LEU A 386 -7.67 1.00 26.65
N ILE A 387 -7.25 0.94 27.91
CA ILE A 387 -5.89 1.35 28.29
C ILE A 387 -4.85 0.46 27.63
N ALA A 388 -5.06 -0.86 27.58
CA ALA A 388 -4.16 -1.79 26.91
C ALA A 388 -4.04 -1.47 25.42
N THR A 389 -5.14 -1.14 24.74
CA THR A 389 -5.14 -0.84 23.30
C THR A 389 -4.46 0.49 22.99
N TYR A 390 -4.94 1.58 23.58
CA TYR A 390 -4.42 2.93 23.28
C TYR A 390 -3.12 3.26 24.00
N GLY A 391 -2.93 2.72 25.20
CA GLY A 391 -1.70 2.84 25.95
C GLY A 391 -0.51 2.17 25.26
N THR A 392 -0.73 1.06 24.56
CA THR A 392 0.30 0.39 23.77
C THR A 392 0.85 1.32 22.67
N TYR A 393 0.00 2.04 21.95
CA TYR A 393 0.45 3.01 20.95
C TYR A 393 1.29 4.13 21.58
N ALA A 394 0.85 4.67 22.71
CA ALA A 394 1.58 5.72 23.41
C ALA A 394 2.96 5.25 23.91
N VAL A 395 3.01 4.09 24.59
CA VAL A 395 4.25 3.51 25.09
C VAL A 395 5.22 3.18 23.96
N ALA A 396 4.73 2.54 22.89
CA ALA A 396 5.57 2.21 21.74
C ALA A 396 6.14 3.45 21.05
N SER A 397 5.35 4.52 20.90
CA SER A 397 5.79 5.77 20.29
C SER A 397 6.81 6.52 21.13
N ILE A 398 6.68 6.48 22.47
CA ILE A 398 7.66 7.06 23.40
C ILE A 398 8.97 6.28 23.34
N ILE A 399 8.91 4.94 23.34
CA ILE A 399 10.10 4.08 23.21
C ILE A 399 10.80 4.32 21.86
N ALA A 400 10.05 4.51 20.79
CA ALA A 400 10.58 4.82 19.47
C ALA A 400 11.12 6.25 19.34
N LEU A 401 10.98 7.10 20.37
CA LEU A 401 11.35 8.52 20.39
C LEU A 401 10.67 9.36 19.31
N ASP A 402 9.48 8.95 18.89
CA ASP A 402 8.67 9.66 17.87
C ASP A 402 7.18 9.78 18.30
N PRO A 403 6.86 10.53 19.39
CA PRO A 403 5.51 10.64 19.92
C PRO A 403 4.64 11.73 19.27
N LEU A 404 5.18 12.59 18.39
CA LEU A 404 4.46 13.76 17.87
C LEU A 404 3.16 13.41 17.13
N HIS A 405 3.13 12.29 16.43
CA HIS A 405 1.93 11.84 15.70
C HIS A 405 0.75 11.48 16.64
N LEU A 406 1.03 11.19 17.91
CA LEU A 406 -0.02 10.98 18.92
C LEU A 406 -0.81 12.26 19.18
N LEU A 407 -0.17 13.42 19.12
CA LEU A 407 -0.80 14.72 19.33
C LEU A 407 -1.45 15.27 18.06
N THR A 408 -0.81 15.08 16.92
CA THR A 408 -1.21 15.72 15.65
C THR A 408 -2.23 14.88 14.85
N SER A 409 -2.25 13.58 15.01
CA SER A 409 -2.92 12.66 14.05
C SER A 409 -3.78 11.58 14.69
N ASN A 410 -3.65 11.35 16.01
CA ASN A 410 -4.34 10.26 16.70
C ASN A 410 -5.86 10.43 16.71
N VAL A 411 -6.36 11.64 17.03
CA VAL A 411 -7.81 11.89 17.10
C VAL A 411 -8.47 11.64 15.75
N GLN A 412 -7.86 12.13 14.67
CA GLN A 412 -8.35 11.93 13.31
C GLN A 412 -8.36 10.44 12.94
N TYR A 413 -7.32 9.70 13.30
CA TYR A 413 -7.27 8.25 13.09
C TYR A 413 -8.38 7.52 13.86
N LEU A 414 -8.59 7.86 15.13
CA LEU A 414 -9.64 7.25 15.94
C LEU A 414 -11.03 7.50 15.36
N LEU A 415 -11.32 8.73 14.93
CA LEU A 415 -12.59 9.07 14.30
C LEU A 415 -12.80 8.36 12.96
N LEU A 416 -11.74 8.11 12.21
CA LEU A 416 -11.79 7.42 10.92
C LEU A 416 -11.61 5.89 11.02
N THR A 417 -11.39 5.33 12.22
CA THR A 417 -11.25 3.87 12.41
C THR A 417 -12.37 3.06 11.73
N PRO A 418 -13.67 3.41 11.82
CA PRO A 418 -14.71 2.66 11.11
C PRO A 418 -14.63 2.81 9.59
N THR A 419 -14.01 3.86 9.08
CA THR A 419 -13.72 3.96 7.64
C THR A 419 -12.71 2.87 7.25
N PHE A 420 -11.65 2.70 8.02
CA PHE A 420 -10.64 1.64 7.77
C PHE A 420 -11.24 0.24 7.94
N VAL A 421 -12.05 0.02 8.98
CA VAL A 421 -12.60 -1.32 9.30
C VAL A 421 -13.83 -1.65 8.45
N ASN A 422 -14.80 -0.73 8.29
CA ASN A 422 -16.06 -1.00 7.61
C ASN A 422 -15.99 -0.60 6.13
N VAL A 423 -15.82 0.71 5.83
CA VAL A 423 -15.99 1.23 4.46
C VAL A 423 -14.99 0.63 3.50
N LEU A 424 -13.71 0.57 3.88
CA LEU A 424 -12.66 0.08 3.01
C LEU A 424 -12.77 -1.43 2.77
N ASN A 425 -13.04 -2.24 3.80
CA ASN A 425 -13.20 -3.69 3.64
C ASN A 425 -14.44 -4.04 2.83
N ILE A 426 -15.59 -3.39 3.10
CA ILE A 426 -16.80 -3.59 2.30
C ILE A 426 -16.52 -3.25 0.84
N TYR A 427 -15.92 -2.08 0.58
CA TYR A 427 -15.63 -1.69 -0.79
C TYR A 427 -14.64 -2.65 -1.48
N ALA A 428 -13.60 -3.08 -0.78
CA ALA A 428 -12.60 -4.01 -1.30
C ALA A 428 -13.24 -5.35 -1.70
N PHE A 429 -14.00 -5.99 -0.81
CA PHE A 429 -14.62 -7.28 -1.08
C PHE A 429 -15.78 -7.21 -2.08
N CYS A 430 -16.58 -6.14 -2.06
CA CYS A 430 -17.59 -5.91 -3.11
C CYS A 430 -16.98 -5.75 -4.50
N ASN A 431 -15.70 -5.37 -4.58
CA ASN A 431 -15.01 -5.09 -5.84
C ASN A 431 -13.78 -5.99 -6.09
N VAL A 432 -13.80 -7.24 -5.62
CA VAL A 432 -12.77 -8.25 -5.90
C VAL A 432 -12.62 -8.53 -7.41
N HIS A 433 -13.69 -8.36 -8.18
CA HIS A 433 -13.69 -8.51 -9.63
C HIS A 433 -12.93 -7.39 -10.35
N ASP A 434 -12.74 -6.24 -9.72
CA ASP A 434 -11.99 -5.12 -10.28
C ASP A 434 -10.50 -5.26 -9.95
N ILE A 435 -9.77 -5.85 -10.88
CA ILE A 435 -8.32 -6.02 -10.82
C ILE A 435 -7.55 -4.85 -11.44
N SER A 436 -8.23 -3.73 -11.78
CA SER A 436 -7.58 -2.59 -12.41
C SER A 436 -6.49 -2.01 -11.51
N TRP A 437 -5.33 -1.82 -12.10
CA TRP A 437 -4.19 -1.20 -11.46
C TRP A 437 -4.11 0.25 -11.92
N GLY A 438 -4.95 1.13 -11.34
CA GLY A 438 -4.90 2.56 -11.62
C GLY A 438 -3.68 3.18 -10.98
N THR A 439 -2.80 3.78 -11.75
CA THR A 439 -1.78 4.69 -11.27
C THR A 439 -2.37 6.10 -11.14
N LYS A 440 -1.78 6.95 -10.28
CA LYS A 440 -2.06 8.39 -10.33
C LYS A 440 -1.74 8.87 -11.75
N GLY A 441 -2.72 9.23 -12.54
CA GLY A 441 -2.55 9.63 -13.94
C GLY A 441 -3.30 8.79 -14.97
N ASP A 442 -3.71 7.55 -14.65
CA ASP A 442 -4.56 6.77 -15.58
C ASP A 442 -6.00 7.34 -15.72
N SER A 443 -6.40 8.24 -14.82
CA SER A 443 -7.74 8.83 -14.80
C SER A 443 -7.81 10.22 -15.44
N VAL A 444 -6.68 10.85 -15.74
CA VAL A 444 -6.58 12.12 -16.46
C VAL A 444 -5.48 11.92 -17.48
N ALA A 445 -5.86 11.57 -18.71
CA ALA A 445 -4.97 11.89 -19.83
C ALA A 445 -4.71 13.39 -19.72
N PRO A 446 -3.46 13.85 -19.56
CA PRO A 446 -3.19 15.28 -19.63
C PRO A 446 -3.78 15.72 -20.95
N ASP A 447 -4.59 16.79 -20.93
CA ASP A 447 -5.01 17.45 -22.14
C ASP A 447 -3.73 18.00 -22.77
N LEU A 448 -3.17 17.23 -23.68
CA LEU A 448 -1.93 17.56 -24.41
C LEU A 448 -2.13 18.74 -25.37
N GLY A 449 -3.21 19.49 -25.17
CA GLY A 449 -3.62 20.57 -26.05
C GLY A 449 -4.23 20.03 -27.35
N LYS A 450 -5.12 20.79 -27.97
CA LYS A 450 -5.67 20.45 -29.28
C LYS A 450 -4.53 20.47 -30.30
N VAL A 451 -4.17 19.31 -30.79
CA VAL A 451 -3.31 19.19 -31.96
C VAL A 451 -4.08 19.77 -33.14
N THR A 452 -3.69 20.93 -33.61
CA THR A 452 -4.22 21.49 -34.87
C THR A 452 -3.51 20.85 -36.03
N THR A 453 -4.22 20.04 -36.79
CA THR A 453 -3.72 19.52 -38.07
C THR A 453 -3.84 20.61 -39.14
N THR A 454 -2.72 20.96 -39.75
CA THR A 454 -2.69 21.79 -40.97
C THR A 454 -3.21 20.99 -42.18
N ALA A 455 -3.65 21.68 -43.23
CA ALA A 455 -4.23 21.08 -44.44
C ALA A 455 -3.32 20.07 -45.17
N ALA A 456 -2.08 19.91 -44.74
CA ALA A 456 -1.10 18.93 -45.23
C ALA A 456 -0.96 17.68 -44.33
N GLY A 457 -1.78 17.51 -43.27
CA GLY A 457 -1.77 16.33 -42.41
C GLY A 457 -0.65 16.30 -41.38
N MET A 458 0.13 17.36 -41.20
CA MET A 458 1.13 17.49 -40.14
C MET A 458 0.52 18.12 -38.89
N ALA A 459 0.89 17.58 -37.74
CA ALA A 459 0.46 18.08 -36.44
C ALA A 459 1.51 19.08 -35.94
N GLU A 460 1.13 20.35 -35.77
CA GLU A 460 1.96 21.35 -35.10
C GLU A 460 1.59 21.44 -33.62
N THR A 461 2.58 21.19 -32.79
CA THR A 461 2.48 21.51 -31.35
C THR A 461 3.60 22.51 -31.03
N SER A 462 3.23 23.65 -30.46
CA SER A 462 4.22 24.68 -30.07
C SER A 462 4.87 24.27 -28.76
N LEU A 463 6.03 23.67 -28.84
CA LEU A 463 6.94 23.50 -27.70
C LEU A 463 8.00 24.59 -27.74
N PRO A 464 8.32 25.26 -26.63
CA PRO A 464 9.38 26.25 -26.59
C PRO A 464 10.75 25.56 -26.49
N SER A 465 11.38 25.21 -27.58
CA SER A 465 12.79 24.81 -27.60
C SER A 465 13.45 25.03 -28.93
N ALA A 466 14.60 25.65 -28.92
CA ALA A 466 15.39 26.02 -30.06
C ALA A 466 16.48 24.98 -30.34
N GLN A 467 16.14 23.74 -30.68
CA GLN A 467 17.09 22.72 -31.13
C GLN A 467 16.47 21.85 -32.22
N SER A 468 16.82 22.10 -33.48
CA SER A 468 16.29 21.42 -34.67
C SER A 468 16.53 19.90 -34.74
N ASP A 469 17.50 19.37 -34.00
CA ASP A 469 17.81 17.92 -34.03
C ASP A 469 16.92 17.11 -33.09
N ILE A 470 16.32 17.74 -32.07
CA ILE A 470 15.35 17.11 -31.15
C ILE A 470 14.00 17.01 -31.85
N ASP A 471 13.64 17.98 -32.68
CA ASP A 471 12.33 18.04 -33.37
C ASP A 471 12.20 16.93 -34.42
N THR A 472 13.25 16.60 -35.16
CA THR A 472 13.22 15.50 -36.13
C THR A 472 13.09 14.13 -35.47
N LEU A 473 13.76 13.88 -34.35
CA LEU A 473 13.62 12.63 -33.57
C LEU A 473 12.24 12.51 -32.92
N TYR A 474 11.64 13.64 -32.53
CA TYR A 474 10.31 13.68 -31.94
C TYR A 474 9.21 13.46 -32.99
N ASP A 475 9.37 14.01 -34.19
CA ASP A 475 8.42 13.81 -35.29
C ASP A 475 8.46 12.37 -35.81
N ASP A 476 9.61 11.72 -35.86
CA ASP A 476 9.74 10.29 -36.19
C ASP A 476 9.08 9.39 -35.13
N ALA A 477 9.21 9.75 -33.85
CA ALA A 477 8.53 9.04 -32.76
C ALA A 477 7.01 9.22 -32.80
N LEU A 478 6.53 10.42 -33.15
CA LEU A 478 5.11 10.70 -33.34
C LEU A 478 4.54 10.01 -34.59
N ALA A 479 5.30 9.88 -35.66
CA ALA A 479 4.88 9.16 -36.86
C ALA A 479 4.70 7.66 -36.57
N SER A 480 5.58 7.06 -35.79
CA SER A 480 5.47 5.64 -35.35
C SER A 480 4.30 5.38 -34.40
N LEU A 481 3.85 6.38 -33.63
CA LEU A 481 2.66 6.31 -32.78
C LEU A 481 1.34 6.40 -33.56
N ARG A 482 1.35 6.83 -34.82
CA ARG A 482 0.18 6.99 -35.68
C ARG A 482 -0.26 5.71 -36.38
N GLU A 483 0.60 4.70 -36.49
CA GLU A 483 0.21 3.40 -37.04
C GLU A 483 -0.69 2.65 -36.03
N ARG A 484 -2.00 2.87 -36.12
CA ARG A 484 -2.99 2.06 -35.44
C ARG A 484 -3.10 0.71 -36.12
N GLU A 485 -2.65 -0.35 -35.46
CA GLU A 485 -3.11 -1.70 -35.81
C GLU A 485 -4.63 -1.79 -35.61
N THR A 486 -5.38 -2.00 -36.67
CA THR A 486 -6.80 -2.34 -36.61
C THR A 486 -6.95 -3.72 -36.00
N VAL A 487 -7.37 -3.79 -34.74
CA VAL A 487 -7.73 -5.04 -34.08
C VAL A 487 -9.14 -5.44 -34.51
N PRO A 488 -9.38 -6.68 -34.95
CA PRO A 488 -10.72 -7.15 -35.29
C PRO A 488 -11.62 -7.21 -34.06
N GLU A 489 -12.68 -6.42 -34.04
CA GLU A 489 -13.55 -6.18 -32.87
C GLU A 489 -14.48 -7.34 -32.45
N SER A 490 -14.70 -8.38 -33.23
CA SER A 490 -15.83 -9.30 -33.00
C SER A 490 -15.58 -10.54 -32.13
N GLY A 491 -14.32 -10.89 -31.85
CA GLY A 491 -13.98 -12.05 -31.01
C GLY A 491 -13.65 -11.69 -29.55
N ALA A 492 -13.15 -10.49 -29.33
CA ALA A 492 -12.67 -10.02 -28.02
C ALA A 492 -13.82 -9.66 -27.05
N GLU A 493 -14.94 -9.13 -27.54
CA GLU A 493 -16.07 -8.73 -26.70
C GLU A 493 -16.79 -9.89 -26.01
N LYS A 494 -17.03 -11.01 -26.71
CA LYS A 494 -17.73 -12.17 -26.13
C LYS A 494 -16.88 -12.91 -25.09
N MET A 495 -15.57 -12.94 -25.27
CA MET A 495 -14.64 -13.56 -24.31
C MET A 495 -14.45 -12.66 -23.07
N SER A 496 -14.47 -11.34 -23.25
CA SER A 496 -14.44 -10.34 -22.20
C SER A 496 -15.66 -10.44 -21.27
N THR A 497 -16.85 -10.64 -21.81
CA THR A 497 -18.11 -10.74 -21.05
C THR A 497 -18.15 -12.00 -20.19
N LYS A 498 -17.79 -13.17 -20.73
CA LYS A 498 -17.72 -14.43 -19.96
C LYS A 498 -16.75 -14.36 -18.78
N LYS A 499 -15.61 -13.72 -18.99
CA LYS A 499 -14.59 -13.53 -17.94
C LYS A 499 -15.10 -12.58 -16.87
N LEU A 500 -15.77 -11.49 -17.25
CA LEU A 500 -16.37 -10.56 -16.32
C LEU A 500 -17.47 -11.21 -15.46
N ASP A 501 -18.30 -12.06 -16.07
CA ASP A 501 -19.35 -12.80 -15.38
C ASP A 501 -18.76 -13.83 -14.40
N TYR A 502 -17.70 -14.53 -14.79
CA TYR A 502 -16.95 -15.42 -13.90
C TYR A 502 -16.41 -14.69 -12.69
N TYR A 503 -15.78 -13.51 -12.89
CA TYR A 503 -15.25 -12.70 -11.79
C TYR A 503 -16.33 -12.16 -10.86
N LYS A 504 -17.48 -11.77 -11.41
CA LYS A 504 -18.66 -11.35 -10.64
C LYS A 504 -19.28 -12.48 -9.83
N ASN A 505 -19.28 -13.70 -10.36
CA ASN A 505 -19.74 -14.88 -9.62
C ASN A 505 -18.83 -15.20 -8.44
N ILE A 506 -17.53 -15.17 -8.63
CA ILE A 506 -16.58 -15.38 -7.49
C ILE A 506 -16.75 -14.28 -6.45
N ARG A 507 -16.89 -13.00 -6.86
CA ARG A 507 -17.22 -11.92 -5.92
C ARG A 507 -18.45 -12.25 -5.10
N THR A 508 -19.52 -12.71 -5.73
CA THR A 508 -20.76 -13.05 -5.05
C THR A 508 -20.56 -14.17 -4.04
N ASN A 509 -19.81 -15.22 -4.40
CA ASN A 509 -19.49 -16.31 -3.49
C ASN A 509 -18.65 -15.84 -2.29
N VAL A 510 -17.65 -14.99 -2.52
CA VAL A 510 -16.82 -14.41 -1.43
C VAL A 510 -17.68 -13.57 -0.50
N LEU A 511 -18.59 -12.73 -1.04
CA LEU A 511 -19.50 -11.91 -0.23
C LEU A 511 -20.47 -12.76 0.57
N LEU A 512 -21.07 -13.80 -0.02
CA LEU A 512 -21.95 -14.71 0.69
C LEU A 512 -21.21 -15.41 1.84
N LEU A 513 -20.00 -15.93 1.58
CA LEU A 513 -19.19 -16.56 2.63
C LEU A 513 -18.79 -15.58 3.75
N TRP A 514 -18.58 -14.31 3.41
CA TRP A 514 -18.14 -13.30 4.38
C TRP A 514 -19.31 -12.73 5.22
N THR A 515 -20.53 -12.69 4.64
CA THR A 515 -21.72 -12.14 5.32
C THR A 515 -22.52 -13.17 6.10
N LEU A 516 -22.34 -14.47 5.80
CA LEU A 516 -22.90 -15.58 6.57
C LEU A 516 -22.09 -15.87 7.85
#